data_7ef50769d33356464a126d1d9a1c4848
#
_entry.id   7ef50769d33356464a126d1d9a1c4848
#
_cell.length_a   1.000
_cell.length_b   1.000
_cell.length_c   1.000
_cell.angle_alpha   90.00
_cell.angle_beta   90.00
_cell.angle_gamma   90.00
#
_symmetry.space_group_name_H-M   'P 1'
#
loop_
_entity.id
_entity.type
_entity.pdbx_description
1 polymer ?
#
loop_
_entity_poly.entity_id
_entity_poly.type
_entity_poly.pdbx_seq_one_letter_code
_entity_poly.pdbx_strand_id
1 'polypeptide(L)'
;MNNYELTLILNPDLSSKFDDFESKFSKVLADIGFETKRLENIGRRQLAYSILNHNKGHYVIYQLEGPAEGAVELETKLKYDTAVIRSLMLKVDTLSLEDSLLMIESREAKKAPEEIKVTPPKAKGTEEPKPKEDSGEDTNTTETE
;
A
#
# COMPACT_ATOMS: atom_id res chain seq x y z
N MET A 1 32.86 -7.65 -4.83
CA MET A 1 31.42 -7.60 -4.58
C MET A 1 31.05 -6.26 -4.03
N ASN A 2 29.94 -5.69 -4.45
CA ASN A 2 29.44 -4.39 -3.97
C ASN A 2 28.11 -4.61 -3.27
N ASN A 3 27.78 -3.71 -2.36
CA ASN A 3 26.49 -3.70 -1.67
C ASN A 3 25.54 -2.77 -2.39
N TYR A 4 24.28 -3.18 -2.50
CA TYR A 4 23.21 -2.42 -3.17
C TYR A 4 21.95 -2.44 -2.32
N GLU A 5 21.28 -1.31 -2.28
CA GLU A 5 19.91 -1.21 -1.82
C GLU A 5 19.00 -1.03 -3.03
N LEU A 6 18.07 -1.94 -3.19
CA LEU A 6 17.11 -1.93 -4.29
C LEU A 6 15.71 -1.72 -3.74
N THR A 7 15.13 -0.57 -4.06
CA THR A 7 13.73 -0.26 -3.73
C THR A 7 12.86 -0.46 -4.95
N LEU A 8 11.84 -1.29 -4.81
CA LEU A 8 10.85 -1.57 -5.85
C LEU A 8 9.48 -1.05 -5.47
N ILE A 9 8.79 -0.49 -6.43
CA ILE A 9 7.34 -0.23 -6.37
C ILE A 9 6.69 -1.17 -7.38
N LEU A 10 5.97 -2.15 -6.86
CA LEU A 10 5.26 -3.13 -7.65
C LEU A 10 3.80 -2.72 -7.86
N ASN A 11 3.19 -3.27 -8.90
CA ASN A 11 1.79 -3.13 -9.17
C ASN A 11 0.96 -3.57 -7.93
N PRO A 12 0.02 -2.73 -7.45
CA PRO A 12 -0.78 -3.04 -6.26
C PRO A 12 -1.62 -4.31 -6.40
N ASP A 13 -1.98 -4.70 -7.63
CA ASP A 13 -2.75 -5.91 -7.90
C ASP A 13 -1.94 -7.20 -7.64
N LEU A 14 -0.61 -7.10 -7.69
CA LEU A 14 0.30 -8.20 -7.37
C LEU A 14 0.56 -8.38 -5.86
N SER A 15 0.02 -7.49 -5.03
CA SER A 15 0.22 -7.56 -3.58
C SER A 15 -0.22 -8.88 -2.94
N SER A 16 -1.26 -9.52 -3.50
CA SER A 16 -1.74 -10.84 -3.08
C SER A 16 -0.92 -12.02 -3.63
N LYS A 17 -0.12 -11.76 -4.66
CA LYS A 17 0.74 -12.75 -5.34
C LYS A 17 2.22 -12.41 -5.18
N PHE A 18 2.55 -11.69 -4.12
CA PHE A 18 3.92 -11.24 -3.86
C PHE A 18 4.89 -12.41 -3.74
N ASP A 19 4.49 -13.51 -3.11
CA ASP A 19 5.33 -14.71 -2.93
C ASP A 19 5.72 -15.35 -4.29
N ASP A 20 4.80 -15.34 -5.25
CA ASP A 20 5.08 -15.81 -6.62
C ASP A 20 6.09 -14.90 -7.33
N PHE A 21 5.95 -13.58 -7.16
CA PHE A 21 6.90 -12.60 -7.68
C PHE A 21 8.27 -12.78 -7.04
N GLU A 22 8.33 -12.86 -5.71
CA GLU A 22 9.57 -13.05 -4.96
C GLU A 22 10.32 -14.31 -5.40
N SER A 23 9.63 -15.43 -5.55
CA SER A 23 10.21 -16.69 -6.00
C SER A 23 10.84 -16.59 -7.40
N LYS A 24 10.22 -15.86 -8.32
CA LYS A 24 10.76 -15.60 -9.66
C LYS A 24 11.92 -14.63 -9.61
N PHE A 25 11.78 -13.56 -8.84
CA PHE A 25 12.78 -12.52 -8.73
C PHE A 25 14.06 -13.02 -8.05
N SER A 26 13.95 -13.86 -7.01
CA SER A 26 15.10 -14.51 -6.38
C SER A 26 15.92 -15.38 -7.34
N LYS A 27 15.27 -16.07 -8.28
CA LYS A 27 15.96 -16.82 -9.35
C LYS A 27 16.72 -15.87 -10.27
N VAL A 28 16.08 -14.78 -10.68
CA VAL A 28 16.71 -13.76 -11.53
C VAL A 28 17.93 -13.14 -10.84
N LEU A 29 17.85 -12.86 -9.55
CA LEU A 29 18.98 -12.36 -8.76
C LEU A 29 20.13 -13.38 -8.72
N ALA A 30 19.82 -14.64 -8.44
CA ALA A 30 20.81 -15.72 -8.41
C ALA A 30 21.49 -15.93 -9.77
N ASP A 31 20.74 -15.88 -10.87
CA ASP A 31 21.25 -16.02 -12.24
C ASP A 31 22.26 -14.92 -12.61
N ILE A 32 22.05 -13.70 -12.10
CA ILE A 32 22.95 -12.54 -12.32
C ILE A 32 24.13 -12.56 -11.33
N GLY A 33 24.06 -13.38 -10.28
CA GLY A 33 25.08 -13.47 -9.24
C GLY A 33 24.88 -12.53 -8.07
N PHE A 34 23.64 -12.07 -7.82
CA PHE A 34 23.28 -11.33 -6.62
C PHE A 34 22.83 -12.26 -5.51
N GLU A 35 23.26 -11.93 -4.29
CA GLU A 35 22.80 -12.55 -3.07
C GLU A 35 21.90 -11.59 -2.29
N THR A 36 20.71 -12.04 -1.93
CA THR A 36 19.80 -11.27 -1.08
C THR A 36 20.19 -11.44 0.38
N LYS A 37 20.66 -10.37 1.02
CA LYS A 37 20.99 -10.35 2.44
C LYS A 37 19.78 -10.03 3.31
N ARG A 38 18.88 -9.20 2.81
CA ARG A 38 17.66 -8.83 3.51
C ARG A 38 16.56 -8.44 2.53
N LEU A 39 15.34 -8.77 2.91
CA LEU A 39 14.11 -8.40 2.20
C LEU A 39 13.15 -7.73 3.19
N GLU A 40 12.66 -6.56 2.84
CA GLU A 40 11.62 -5.85 3.58
C GLU A 40 10.37 -5.70 2.71
N ASN A 41 9.31 -6.41 3.09
CA ASN A 41 8.00 -6.26 2.47
C ASN A 41 7.17 -5.24 3.25
N ILE A 42 7.13 -4.01 2.77
CA ILE A 42 6.41 -2.90 3.42
C ILE A 42 4.90 -3.01 3.15
N GLY A 43 4.55 -3.53 1.97
CA GLY A 43 3.17 -3.68 1.55
C GLY A 43 2.64 -2.50 0.74
N ARG A 44 1.31 -2.45 0.56
CA ARG A 44 0.66 -1.39 -0.22
C ARG A 44 0.67 -0.07 0.52
N ARG A 45 1.15 0.97 -0.16
CA ARG A 45 1.12 2.36 0.30
C ARG A 45 0.53 3.27 -0.78
N GLN A 46 -0.04 4.39 -0.36
CA GLN A 46 -0.49 5.41 -1.28
C GLN A 46 0.71 6.17 -1.84
N LEU A 47 0.70 6.42 -3.15
CA LEU A 47 1.69 7.21 -3.84
C LEU A 47 1.37 8.70 -3.70
N ALA A 48 2.38 9.56 -3.69
CA ALA A 48 2.21 11.01 -3.67
C ALA A 48 1.54 11.53 -4.96
N TYR A 49 1.77 10.84 -6.07
CA TYR A 49 1.15 11.08 -7.37
C TYR A 49 0.91 9.75 -8.09
N SER A 50 0.00 9.72 -9.05
CA SER A 50 -0.28 8.51 -9.81
C SER A 50 0.88 8.17 -10.76
N ILE A 51 1.26 6.90 -10.78
CA ILE A 51 2.27 6.36 -11.69
C ILE A 51 1.60 5.24 -12.48
N LEU A 52 1.66 5.29 -13.82
CA LEU A 52 1.00 4.33 -14.72
C LEU A 52 -0.48 4.07 -14.35
N ASN A 53 -1.22 5.14 -14.03
CA ASN A 53 -2.62 5.09 -13.58
C ASN A 53 -2.88 4.39 -12.24
N HIS A 54 -1.82 4.09 -11.46
CA HIS A 54 -1.95 3.56 -10.12
C HIS A 54 -1.72 4.65 -9.07
N ASN A 55 -2.65 4.80 -8.13
CA ASN A 55 -2.54 5.72 -6.98
C ASN A 55 -1.92 5.04 -5.75
N LYS A 56 -1.74 3.73 -5.80
CA LYS A 56 -1.12 2.92 -4.77
C LYS A 56 -0.03 2.05 -5.40
N GLY A 57 0.98 1.70 -4.62
CA GLY A 57 2.03 0.78 -5.01
C GLY A 57 2.37 -0.16 -3.87
N HIS A 58 2.89 -1.33 -4.20
CA HIS A 58 3.42 -2.25 -3.23
C HIS A 58 4.94 -2.03 -3.11
N TYR A 59 5.39 -1.57 -1.95
CA TYR A 59 6.78 -1.24 -1.69
C TYR A 59 7.55 -2.44 -1.15
N VAL A 60 8.72 -2.69 -1.73
CA VAL A 60 9.64 -3.73 -1.32
C VAL A 60 11.07 -3.18 -1.36
N ILE A 61 11.86 -3.47 -0.34
CA ILE A 61 13.27 -3.09 -0.27
C ILE A 61 14.10 -4.36 -0.14
N TYR A 62 15.09 -4.48 -1.02
CA TYR A 62 16.09 -5.55 -1.01
C TYR A 62 17.45 -4.98 -0.65
N GLN A 63 18.14 -5.64 0.25
CA GLN A 63 19.56 -5.45 0.49
C GLN A 63 20.31 -6.57 -0.23
N LEU A 64 21.10 -6.20 -1.22
CA LEU A 64 21.73 -7.12 -2.16
C LEU A 64 23.25 -6.99 -2.10
N GLU A 65 23.94 -8.10 -2.30
CA GLU A 65 25.38 -8.12 -2.56
C GLU A 65 25.65 -8.77 -3.91
N GLY A 66 26.45 -8.13 -4.77
CA GLY A 66 26.71 -8.65 -6.09
C GLY A 66 27.76 -7.91 -6.90
N PRO A 67 28.02 -8.37 -8.13
CA PRO A 67 28.97 -7.77 -9.06
C PRO A 67 28.44 -6.45 -9.64
N ALA A 68 29.35 -5.53 -9.94
CA ALA A 68 28.97 -4.25 -10.55
C ALA A 68 28.37 -4.41 -11.96
N GLU A 69 28.84 -5.39 -12.69
CA GLU A 69 28.36 -5.71 -14.06
C GLU A 69 26.92 -6.21 -14.04
N GLY A 70 26.56 -7.02 -13.04
CA GLY A 70 25.21 -7.53 -12.85
C GLY A 70 24.19 -6.42 -12.51
N ALA A 71 24.64 -5.29 -11.95
CA ALA A 71 23.75 -4.20 -11.60
C ALA A 71 23.05 -3.60 -12.83
N VAL A 72 23.77 -3.41 -13.93
CA VAL A 72 23.23 -2.89 -15.19
C VAL A 72 22.24 -3.88 -15.82
N GLU A 73 22.58 -5.17 -15.74
CA GLU A 73 21.70 -6.24 -16.26
C GLU A 73 20.40 -6.31 -15.44
N LEU A 74 20.50 -6.23 -14.10
CA LEU A 74 19.35 -6.23 -13.21
C LEU A 74 18.44 -5.02 -13.46
N GLU A 75 19.02 -3.83 -13.59
CA GLU A 75 18.25 -2.61 -13.89
C GLU A 75 17.52 -2.73 -15.24
N THR A 76 18.18 -3.30 -16.24
CA THR A 76 17.56 -3.53 -17.55
C THR A 76 16.40 -4.51 -17.46
N LYS A 77 16.55 -5.62 -16.73
CA LYS A 77 15.47 -6.60 -16.51
C LYS A 77 14.29 -5.98 -15.77
N LEU A 78 14.54 -5.19 -14.73
CA LEU A 78 13.51 -4.49 -13.97
C LEU A 78 12.73 -3.48 -14.81
N LYS A 79 13.40 -2.80 -15.73
CA LYS A 79 12.77 -1.81 -16.62
C LYS A 79 11.75 -2.43 -17.57
N TYR A 80 11.95 -3.68 -17.96
CA TYR A 80 11.05 -4.40 -18.87
C TYR A 80 10.06 -5.31 -18.15
N ASP A 81 10.14 -5.42 -16.83
CA ASP A 81 9.20 -6.20 -16.04
C ASP A 81 7.90 -5.43 -15.82
N THR A 82 6.81 -5.98 -16.32
CA THR A 82 5.46 -5.38 -16.20
C THR A 82 4.92 -5.36 -14.77
N ALA A 83 5.50 -6.17 -13.89
CA ALA A 83 5.15 -6.19 -12.47
C ALA A 83 5.70 -4.97 -11.71
N VAL A 84 6.79 -4.37 -12.23
CA VAL A 84 7.49 -3.25 -11.59
C VAL A 84 7.01 -1.93 -12.16
N ILE A 85 6.43 -1.09 -11.31
CA ILE A 85 6.04 0.27 -11.68
C ILE A 85 7.25 1.19 -11.68
N ARG A 86 8.11 1.05 -10.66
CA ARG A 86 9.33 1.84 -10.51
C ARG A 86 10.38 1.05 -9.74
N SER A 87 11.63 1.22 -10.11
CA SER A 87 12.80 0.69 -9.42
C SER A 87 13.81 1.79 -9.13
N LEU A 88 14.47 1.68 -7.99
CA LEU A 88 15.61 2.52 -7.63
C LEU A 88 16.68 1.62 -7.02
N MET A 89 17.86 1.58 -7.62
CA MET A 89 19.00 0.84 -7.10
C MET A 89 20.11 1.81 -6.73
N LEU A 90 20.58 1.70 -5.49
CA LEU A 90 21.64 2.53 -4.94
C LEU A 90 22.80 1.62 -4.52
N LYS A 91 24.03 2.03 -4.87
CA LYS A 91 25.22 1.42 -4.30
C LYS A 91 25.45 1.99 -2.91
N VAL A 92 25.63 1.13 -1.92
CA VAL A 92 25.86 1.50 -0.53
C VAL A 92 27.17 0.91 -0.03
N ASP A 93 27.81 1.57 0.91
CA ASP A 93 29.07 1.07 1.47
C ASP A 93 28.82 -0.09 2.45
N THR A 94 27.79 0.04 3.25
CA THR A 94 27.37 -0.97 4.23
C THR A 94 25.88 -1.27 4.09
N LEU A 95 25.51 -2.56 4.18
CA LEU A 95 24.13 -2.97 4.20
C LEU A 95 23.49 -2.64 5.54
N SER A 96 22.33 -2.00 5.51
CA SER A 96 21.52 -1.78 6.70
C SER A 96 20.78 -3.06 7.06
N LEU A 97 21.07 -3.62 8.22
CA LEU A 97 20.33 -4.76 8.77
C LEU A 97 19.20 -4.33 9.70
N GLU A 98 19.06 -3.02 9.92
CA GLU A 98 17.98 -2.43 10.71
C GLU A 98 16.73 -2.22 9.87
N ASP A 99 15.57 -2.17 10.53
CA ASP A 99 14.31 -1.90 9.85
C ASP A 99 14.33 -0.48 9.25
N SER A 100 13.92 -0.37 7.98
CA SER A 100 13.79 0.93 7.33
C SER A 100 12.70 1.77 8.00
N LEU A 101 12.81 3.09 7.90
CA LEU A 101 11.78 4.01 8.40
C LEU A 101 10.40 3.70 7.83
N LEU A 102 10.34 3.30 6.56
CA LEU A 102 9.10 2.88 5.90
C LEU A 102 8.50 1.62 6.52
N MET A 103 9.35 0.68 6.95
CA MET A 103 8.91 -0.54 7.62
C MET A 103 8.36 -0.24 9.01
N ILE A 104 9.04 0.64 9.76
CA ILE A 104 8.60 1.11 11.09
C ILE A 104 7.25 1.81 10.98
N GLU A 105 7.10 2.79 10.09
CA GLU A 105 5.83 3.48 9.84
C GLU A 105 4.69 2.52 9.41
N SER A 106 5.02 1.53 8.57
CA SER A 106 4.02 0.54 8.13
C SER A 106 3.53 -0.34 9.26
N ARG A 107 4.41 -0.69 10.22
CA ARG A 107 4.04 -1.44 11.42
C ARG A 107 3.21 -0.60 12.38
N GLU A 108 3.55 0.67 12.56
CA GLU A 108 2.79 1.61 13.40
C GLU A 108 1.40 1.87 12.82
N ALA A 109 1.30 2.11 11.51
CA ALA A 109 0.02 2.27 10.82
C ALA A 109 -0.89 1.04 10.90
N LYS A 110 -0.32 -0.17 10.95
CA LYS A 110 -1.08 -1.41 11.16
C LYS A 110 -1.53 -1.61 12.61
N LYS A 111 -0.83 -1.02 13.59
CA LYS A 111 -1.21 -1.07 15.01
C LYS A 111 -2.28 -0.05 15.39
N ALA A 112 -2.44 1.03 14.63
CA ALA A 112 -3.36 2.12 14.92
C ALA A 112 -4.87 1.89 14.70
N PRO A 113 -5.41 0.83 14.08
CA PRO A 113 -6.85 0.66 13.88
C PRO A 113 -7.64 0.06 15.04
N GLU A 114 -7.04 -0.28 16.18
CA GLU A 114 -7.77 -1.04 17.22
C GLU A 114 -8.25 -0.23 18.44
N GLU A 115 -8.04 1.09 18.49
CA GLU A 115 -8.44 1.91 19.66
C GLU A 115 -9.32 3.13 19.38
N ILE A 116 -10.16 3.12 18.35
CA ILE A 116 -11.26 4.08 18.30
C ILE A 116 -12.59 3.36 18.05
N LYS A 117 -13.03 2.57 19.02
CA LYS A 117 -14.47 2.38 19.25
C LYS A 117 -14.97 3.61 20.01
N VAL A 118 -15.28 4.64 19.28
CA VAL A 118 -16.11 5.72 19.81
C VAL A 118 -17.51 5.14 19.98
N THR A 119 -17.83 4.79 21.21
CA THR A 119 -19.21 4.54 21.60
C THR A 119 -19.94 5.88 21.52
N PRO A 120 -21.05 5.98 20.77
CA PRO A 120 -21.86 7.20 20.80
C PRO A 120 -22.48 7.34 22.19
N PRO A 121 -22.49 8.56 22.76
CA PRO A 121 -23.13 8.77 24.05
C PRO A 121 -24.63 8.58 23.92
N LYS A 122 -25.16 7.66 24.72
CA LYS A 122 -26.56 7.36 24.91
C LYS A 122 -27.22 8.61 25.49
N ALA A 123 -27.94 9.38 24.70
CA ALA A 123 -28.80 10.43 25.17
C ALA A 123 -29.97 9.81 25.94
N LYS A 124 -30.05 10.10 27.22
CA LYS A 124 -31.18 9.81 28.12
C LYS A 124 -32.37 10.58 27.63
N GLY A 125 -33.49 9.89 27.60
CA GLY A 125 -34.79 10.44 27.31
C GLY A 125 -35.29 11.41 28.39
N THR A 126 -36.17 12.26 27.97
CA THR A 126 -37.16 12.86 28.85
C THR A 126 -38.43 13.15 28.02
N GLU A 127 -39.42 12.37 28.36
CA GLU A 127 -40.85 12.60 28.42
C GLU A 127 -41.55 13.58 27.47
N GLU A 128 -42.58 12.97 26.85
CA GLU A 128 -43.81 13.55 26.31
C GLU A 128 -44.49 14.59 27.26
N PRO A 129 -45.37 15.48 26.75
CA PRO A 129 -46.72 15.03 26.47
C PRO A 129 -47.39 15.63 25.19
N LYS A 130 -48.29 14.83 24.61
CA LYS A 130 -49.45 15.23 23.80
C LYS A 130 -50.45 16.04 24.71
N PRO A 131 -51.40 16.86 24.18
CA PRO A 131 -52.45 16.41 23.32
C PRO A 131 -53.14 17.45 22.36
N LYS A 132 -54.06 16.85 21.55
CA LYS A 132 -55.37 17.33 21.02
C LYS A 132 -55.34 18.20 19.77
N GLU A 133 -55.91 17.60 18.73
CA GLU A 133 -57.26 17.77 18.10
C GLU A 133 -57.63 19.20 17.72
N ASP A 134 -57.84 19.46 16.45
CA ASP A 134 -59.19 19.70 15.91
C ASP A 134 -59.16 19.92 14.38
N SER A 135 -59.98 19.16 13.71
CA SER A 135 -60.91 19.29 12.64
C SER A 135 -60.81 20.44 11.62
N GLY A 136 -61.15 20.09 10.41
CA GLY A 136 -61.75 20.94 9.38
C GLY A 136 -61.15 20.68 7.99
N GLU A 137 -61.65 19.74 7.21
CA GLU A 137 -62.73 19.83 6.25
C GLU A 137 -62.53 20.98 5.20
N ASP A 138 -62.41 20.64 4.03
CA ASP A 138 -63.27 20.63 2.88
C ASP A 138 -62.58 21.06 1.57
N THR A 139 -62.80 20.22 0.60
CA THR A 139 -63.32 20.39 -0.77
C THR A 139 -62.51 21.18 -1.78
N ASN A 140 -62.23 20.50 -2.76
CA ASN A 140 -62.90 20.46 -4.10
C ASN A 140 -62.06 20.96 -5.29
N THR A 141 -61.84 20.07 -6.18
CA THR A 141 -62.35 20.04 -7.57
C THR A 141 -61.62 20.87 -8.64
N THR A 142 -61.31 20.16 -9.67
CA THR A 142 -61.52 20.40 -11.10
C THR A 142 -60.32 20.87 -11.89
N GLU A 143 -59.86 19.94 -12.70
CA GLU A 143 -60.00 19.81 -14.15
C GLU A 143 -59.31 20.87 -15.04
N THR A 144 -58.63 20.25 -15.98
CA THR A 144 -58.57 20.52 -17.44
C THR A 144 -57.52 21.54 -17.86
N GLU A 145 -56.66 21.22 -18.68
CA GLU A 145 -56.44 20.85 -20.05
C GLU A 145 -55.01 20.51 -20.32
#